data_0fa1a1a25779c556e99ab4a9ff231b92
#
_entry.id   0fa1a1a25779c556e99ab4a9ff231b92
#
_cell.length_a   1.000
_cell.length_b   1.000
_cell.length_c   1.000
_cell.angle_alpha   90.00
_cell.angle_beta   90.00
_cell.angle_gamma   90.00
#
_symmetry.space_group_name_H-M   'P 1'
#
loop_
_entity.id
_entity.type
_entity.pdbx_description
1 polymer ?
#
loop_
_entity_poly.entity_id
_entity_poly.type
_entity_poly.pdbx_seq_one_letter_code
_entity_poly.pdbx_strand_id
1 'polypeptide(L)'
;MPLTNESVQQSLTEKFGDSVSGFYEPYGMLTFEAPKEMNLKVLQFLFDSGFEFLTDLCAVHYPDNKGAELAMVYMVQNMREGIRVRFKVYTDIQKPDIFTATKIWEAANWMERETYDFYGVNFLGHPNLKRIVNDDAMDYFPQRKEYPLEDQTRRDKDDEMFGRGGTKAFLNTL
;
A
#
# COMPACT_ATOMS: atom_id res chain seq x y z
N MET A 1 -3.45 -14.32 -28.47
CA MET A 1 -4.82 -14.21 -27.92
C MET A 1 -4.93 -12.88 -27.22
N PRO A 2 -6.08 -12.19 -27.25
CA PRO A 2 -6.25 -10.98 -26.45
C PRO A 2 -6.05 -11.31 -24.98
N LEU A 3 -5.40 -10.42 -24.25
CA LEU A 3 -5.24 -10.56 -22.80
C LEU A 3 -6.60 -10.32 -22.14
N THR A 4 -7.06 -11.25 -21.29
CA THR A 4 -8.31 -11.13 -20.51
C THR A 4 -8.03 -11.48 -19.05
N ASN A 5 -8.91 -11.10 -18.13
CA ASN A 5 -8.77 -11.46 -16.72
C ASN A 5 -8.64 -12.98 -16.53
N GLU A 6 -9.45 -13.75 -17.27
CA GLU A 6 -9.42 -15.22 -17.21
C GLU A 6 -8.07 -15.78 -17.71
N SER A 7 -7.53 -15.22 -18.81
CA SER A 7 -6.23 -15.66 -19.34
C SER A 7 -5.08 -15.36 -18.38
N VAL A 8 -5.14 -14.20 -17.69
CA VAL A 8 -4.16 -13.82 -16.67
C VAL A 8 -4.27 -14.74 -15.45
N GLN A 9 -5.49 -14.99 -14.98
CA GLN A 9 -5.74 -15.92 -13.87
C GLN A 9 -5.21 -17.33 -14.18
N GLN A 10 -5.51 -17.83 -15.38
CA GLN A 10 -5.04 -19.15 -15.82
C GLN A 10 -3.51 -19.20 -15.83
N SER A 11 -2.85 -18.21 -16.43
CA SER A 11 -1.39 -18.14 -16.49
C SER A 11 -0.73 -18.07 -15.11
N LEU A 12 -1.32 -17.31 -14.17
CA LEU A 12 -0.87 -17.25 -12.78
C LEU A 12 -1.02 -18.61 -12.09
N THR A 13 -2.17 -19.28 -12.27
CA THR A 13 -2.42 -20.58 -11.67
C THR A 13 -1.50 -21.65 -12.26
N GLU A 14 -1.25 -21.65 -13.57
CA GLU A 14 -0.33 -22.56 -14.23
C GLU A 14 1.12 -22.38 -13.75
N LYS A 15 1.53 -21.11 -13.50
CA LYS A 15 2.91 -20.79 -13.11
C LYS A 15 3.19 -21.03 -11.63
N PHE A 16 2.23 -20.69 -10.75
CA PHE A 16 2.43 -20.63 -9.31
C PHE A 16 1.59 -21.63 -8.51
N GLY A 17 0.63 -22.30 -9.17
CA GLY A 17 -0.27 -23.26 -8.51
C GLY A 17 -1.00 -22.65 -7.33
N ASP A 18 -1.03 -23.38 -6.22
CA ASP A 18 -1.70 -22.97 -4.99
C ASP A 18 -1.03 -21.80 -4.24
N SER A 19 0.14 -21.34 -4.70
CA SER A 19 0.82 -20.18 -4.11
C SER A 19 0.13 -18.85 -4.44
N VAL A 20 -0.76 -18.82 -5.42
CA VAL A 20 -1.64 -17.69 -5.71
C VAL A 20 -3.08 -18.10 -5.45
N SER A 21 -3.82 -17.25 -4.75
CA SER A 21 -5.17 -17.58 -4.27
C SER A 21 -6.04 -16.33 -4.17
N GLY A 22 -7.28 -16.51 -3.70
CA GLY A 22 -8.17 -15.38 -3.43
C GLY A 22 -8.56 -14.60 -4.68
N PHE A 23 -8.71 -15.28 -5.83
CA PHE A 23 -9.13 -14.63 -7.08
C PHE A 23 -10.55 -14.11 -6.99
N TYR A 24 -10.75 -12.83 -7.27
CA TYR A 24 -12.05 -12.19 -7.41
C TYR A 24 -11.93 -10.93 -8.28
N GLU A 25 -13.05 -10.44 -8.80
CA GLU A 25 -13.09 -9.35 -9.79
C GLU A 25 -13.98 -8.18 -9.33
N PRO A 26 -13.58 -7.40 -8.35
CA PRO A 26 -14.34 -6.21 -7.97
C PRO A 26 -14.22 -5.14 -9.06
N TYR A 27 -15.37 -4.69 -9.55
CA TYR A 27 -15.45 -3.66 -10.58
C TYR A 27 -14.72 -4.01 -11.88
N GLY A 28 -14.67 -5.30 -12.23
CA GLY A 28 -14.03 -5.80 -13.46
C GLY A 28 -12.49 -5.84 -13.40
N MET A 29 -11.89 -5.66 -12.21
CA MET A 29 -10.45 -5.73 -12.01
C MET A 29 -10.07 -7.04 -11.32
N LEU A 30 -9.32 -7.90 -12.02
CA LEU A 30 -8.79 -9.12 -11.43
C LEU A 30 -7.95 -8.78 -10.19
N THR A 31 -8.35 -9.35 -9.06
CA THR A 31 -7.64 -9.22 -7.78
C THR A 31 -7.26 -10.60 -7.28
N PHE A 32 -6.05 -10.73 -6.72
CA PHE A 32 -5.58 -11.98 -6.14
C PHE A 32 -4.52 -11.73 -5.07
N GLU A 33 -4.14 -12.78 -4.36
CA GLU A 33 -3.23 -12.75 -3.21
C GLU A 33 -2.14 -13.80 -3.36
N ALA A 34 -0.98 -13.54 -2.77
CA ALA A 34 0.09 -14.51 -2.60
C ALA A 34 0.90 -14.24 -1.33
N PRO A 35 1.64 -15.25 -0.81
CA PRO A 35 2.56 -15.08 0.29
C PRO A 35 3.68 -14.06 -0.03
N LYS A 36 4.16 -13.36 1.00
CA LYS A 36 5.20 -12.32 0.84
C LYS A 36 6.51 -12.82 0.23
N GLU A 37 6.83 -14.09 0.41
CA GLU A 37 8.01 -14.74 -0.16
C GLU A 37 7.93 -14.87 -1.69
N MET A 38 6.70 -14.86 -2.22
CA MET A 38 6.44 -14.93 -3.67
C MET A 38 6.33 -13.56 -4.33
N ASN A 39 6.35 -12.47 -3.54
CA ASN A 39 6.12 -11.10 -4.01
C ASN A 39 6.88 -10.78 -5.30
N LEU A 40 8.23 -10.84 -5.26
CA LEU A 40 9.05 -10.48 -6.43
C LEU A 40 8.82 -11.42 -7.62
N LYS A 41 8.60 -12.71 -7.37
CA LYS A 41 8.39 -13.67 -8.46
C LYS A 41 7.09 -13.40 -9.20
N VAL A 42 6.03 -13.07 -8.45
CA VAL A 42 4.72 -12.73 -9.01
C VAL A 42 4.80 -11.39 -9.76
N LEU A 43 5.42 -10.38 -9.16
CA LEU A 43 5.58 -9.06 -9.79
C LEU A 43 6.42 -9.14 -11.07
N GLN A 44 7.53 -9.90 -11.06
CA GLN A 44 8.35 -10.11 -12.26
C GLN A 44 7.56 -10.84 -13.35
N PHE A 45 6.80 -11.86 -12.99
CA PHE A 45 5.96 -12.58 -13.94
C PHE A 45 4.91 -11.67 -14.60
N LEU A 46 4.25 -10.80 -13.82
CA LEU A 46 3.31 -9.83 -14.35
C LEU A 46 4.00 -8.85 -15.32
N PHE A 47 5.16 -8.35 -14.96
CA PHE A 47 5.95 -7.48 -15.84
C PHE A 47 6.30 -8.18 -17.16
N ASP A 48 6.83 -9.40 -17.10
CA ASP A 48 7.18 -10.21 -18.27
C ASP A 48 5.95 -10.57 -19.12
N SER A 49 4.76 -10.59 -18.52
CA SER A 49 3.47 -10.80 -19.18
C SER A 49 2.88 -9.52 -19.80
N GLY A 50 3.64 -8.42 -19.79
CA GLY A 50 3.26 -7.16 -20.42
C GLY A 50 2.54 -6.17 -19.52
N PHE A 51 2.51 -6.37 -18.20
CA PHE A 51 2.05 -5.37 -17.23
C PHE A 51 3.19 -4.40 -16.88
N GLU A 52 3.58 -3.60 -17.86
CA GLU A 52 4.75 -2.73 -17.79
C GLU A 52 4.53 -1.48 -16.93
N PHE A 53 3.28 -1.15 -16.61
CA PHE A 53 2.95 0.07 -15.88
C PHE A 53 2.50 -0.23 -14.45
N LEU A 54 3.26 0.22 -13.46
CA LEU A 54 2.86 0.24 -12.06
C LEU A 54 1.97 1.47 -11.85
N THR A 55 0.65 1.24 -11.76
CA THR A 55 -0.34 2.31 -11.59
C THR A 55 -0.31 2.85 -10.17
N ASP A 56 -0.20 1.96 -9.18
CA ASP A 56 -0.22 2.31 -7.77
C ASP A 56 0.43 1.22 -6.91
N LEU A 57 0.99 1.63 -5.79
CA LEU A 57 1.53 0.79 -4.73
C LEU A 57 1.26 1.47 -3.40
N CYS A 58 0.45 0.85 -2.56
CA CYS A 58 0.10 1.38 -1.25
C CYS A 58 -0.05 0.26 -0.22
N ALA A 59 -0.17 0.63 1.05
CA ALA A 59 -0.53 -0.31 2.11
C ALA A 59 -1.93 -0.06 2.64
N VAL A 60 -2.53 -1.10 3.21
CA VAL A 60 -3.79 -1.03 3.95
C VAL A 60 -3.60 -1.72 5.28
N HIS A 61 -4.03 -1.08 6.37
CA HIS A 61 -3.97 -1.66 7.71
C HIS A 61 -5.31 -2.30 8.08
N TYR A 62 -5.26 -3.60 8.42
CA TYR A 62 -6.36 -4.44 8.90
C TYR A 62 -6.07 -4.88 10.35
N PRO A 63 -6.39 -4.10 11.38
CA PRO A 63 -5.97 -4.36 12.75
C PRO A 63 -6.49 -5.68 13.33
N ASP A 64 -7.60 -6.19 12.81
CA ASP A 64 -8.20 -7.45 13.26
C ASP A 64 -7.55 -8.70 12.65
N ASN A 65 -6.67 -8.54 11.67
CA ASN A 65 -6.04 -9.61 10.88
C ASN A 65 -4.70 -10.02 11.51
N LYS A 66 -4.72 -10.61 12.68
CA LYS A 66 -3.51 -10.92 13.47
C LYS A 66 -2.48 -11.72 12.70
N GLY A 67 -1.24 -11.21 12.64
CA GLY A 67 -0.12 -11.78 11.88
C GLY A 67 -0.10 -11.43 10.38
N ALA A 68 -1.12 -10.69 9.91
CA ALA A 68 -1.28 -10.23 8.53
C ALA A 68 -1.97 -8.85 8.49
N GLU A 69 -1.60 -7.99 9.43
CA GLU A 69 -2.28 -6.71 9.65
C GLU A 69 -2.03 -5.70 8.53
N LEU A 70 -0.88 -5.78 7.85
CA LEU A 70 -0.57 -4.90 6.75
C LEU A 70 -0.69 -5.64 5.41
N ALA A 71 -1.55 -5.15 4.53
CA ALA A 71 -1.64 -5.62 3.15
C ALA A 71 -0.96 -4.61 2.22
N MET A 72 0.06 -5.08 1.50
CA MET A 72 0.61 -4.35 0.35
C MET A 72 -0.28 -4.58 -0.85
N VAL A 73 -0.66 -3.53 -1.53
CA VAL A 73 -1.52 -3.54 -2.71
C VAL A 73 -0.74 -2.98 -3.88
N TYR A 74 -0.51 -3.81 -4.88
CA TYR A 74 0.12 -3.44 -6.15
C TYR A 74 -0.95 -3.39 -7.23
N MET A 75 -1.06 -2.27 -7.92
CA MET A 75 -1.91 -2.14 -9.11
C MET A 75 -1.03 -2.01 -10.34
N VAL A 76 -1.08 -3.00 -11.20
CA VAL A 76 -0.30 -3.01 -12.45
C VAL A 76 -1.22 -3.05 -13.66
N GLN A 77 -0.79 -2.43 -14.74
CA GLN A 77 -1.60 -2.27 -15.95
C GLN A 77 -0.82 -2.65 -17.20
N ASN A 78 -1.49 -3.39 -18.07
CA ASN A 78 -1.08 -3.52 -19.47
C ASN A 78 -1.70 -2.35 -20.25
N MET A 79 -0.86 -1.43 -20.73
CA MET A 79 -1.32 -0.22 -21.41
C MET A 79 -1.87 -0.49 -22.81
N ARG A 80 -1.45 -1.59 -23.46
CA ARG A 80 -1.88 -1.95 -24.84
C ARG A 80 -3.29 -2.51 -24.85
N GLU A 81 -3.57 -3.43 -23.92
CA GLU A 81 -4.85 -4.12 -23.82
C GLU A 81 -5.82 -3.41 -22.84
N GLY A 82 -5.34 -2.41 -22.10
CA GLY A 82 -6.16 -1.66 -21.13
C GLY A 82 -6.56 -2.44 -19.87
N ILE A 83 -5.93 -3.60 -19.63
CA ILE A 83 -6.24 -4.45 -18.48
C ILE A 83 -5.42 -4.04 -17.27
N ARG A 84 -6.10 -3.98 -16.12
CA ARG A 84 -5.50 -3.70 -14.82
C ARG A 84 -5.71 -4.87 -13.87
N VAL A 85 -4.66 -5.21 -13.13
CA VAL A 85 -4.66 -6.28 -12.13
C VAL A 85 -4.26 -5.71 -10.78
N ARG A 86 -4.90 -6.18 -9.72
CA ARG A 86 -4.56 -5.87 -8.33
C ARG A 86 -3.98 -7.11 -7.66
N PHE A 87 -2.78 -6.97 -7.16
CA PHE A 87 -2.08 -8.01 -6.40
C PHE A 87 -1.92 -7.58 -4.95
N LYS A 88 -2.28 -8.45 -4.01
CA LYS A 88 -2.15 -8.20 -2.57
C LYS A 88 -1.18 -9.16 -1.91
N VAL A 89 -0.41 -8.62 -0.99
CA VAL A 89 0.53 -9.37 -0.15
C VAL A 89 0.36 -8.92 1.28
N TYR A 90 0.21 -9.87 2.20
CA TYR A 90 0.05 -9.57 3.62
C TYR A 90 1.35 -9.75 4.38
N THR A 91 1.56 -8.93 5.40
CA THR A 91 2.70 -9.01 6.32
C THR A 91 2.29 -8.62 7.73
N ASP A 92 3.02 -9.14 8.70
CA ASP A 92 2.86 -8.82 10.12
C ASP A 92 3.33 -7.39 10.39
N ILE A 93 2.55 -6.64 11.18
CA ILE A 93 2.86 -5.27 11.58
C ILE A 93 4.10 -5.15 12.47
N GLN A 94 4.46 -6.22 13.20
CA GLN A 94 5.66 -6.25 14.05
C GLN A 94 6.94 -6.42 13.23
N LYS A 95 6.84 -7.09 12.09
CA LYS A 95 7.94 -7.29 11.14
C LYS A 95 7.45 -7.11 9.71
N PRO A 96 7.17 -5.86 9.32
CA PRO A 96 6.56 -5.54 8.03
C PRO A 96 7.58 -5.53 6.89
N ASP A 97 8.39 -6.59 6.80
CA ASP A 97 9.42 -6.73 5.77
C ASP A 97 8.83 -7.29 4.49
N ILE A 98 9.09 -6.62 3.35
CA ILE A 98 8.76 -7.08 2.01
C ILE A 98 9.88 -6.68 1.03
N PHE A 99 10.10 -7.44 -0.04
CA PHE A 99 11.11 -7.08 -1.02
C PHE A 99 10.65 -5.93 -1.91
N THR A 100 11.58 -5.02 -2.20
CA THR A 100 11.35 -3.86 -3.09
C THR A 100 11.04 -4.27 -4.52
N ALA A 101 10.10 -3.58 -5.15
CA ALA A 101 9.80 -3.70 -6.58
C ALA A 101 10.58 -2.71 -7.46
N THR A 102 11.48 -1.90 -6.88
CA THR A 102 12.22 -0.85 -7.61
C THR A 102 13.08 -1.37 -8.77
N LYS A 103 13.48 -2.64 -8.72
CA LYS A 103 14.23 -3.29 -9.82
C LYS A 103 13.34 -3.66 -11.01
N ILE A 104 12.03 -3.73 -10.81
CA ILE A 104 11.04 -4.05 -11.84
C ILE A 104 10.46 -2.75 -12.40
N TRP A 105 10.03 -1.85 -11.51
CA TRP A 105 9.48 -0.54 -11.89
C TRP A 105 10.20 0.58 -11.11
N GLU A 106 10.83 1.50 -11.80
CA GLU A 106 11.48 2.66 -11.16
C GLU A 106 10.48 3.53 -10.37
N ALA A 107 9.22 3.59 -10.84
CA ALA A 107 8.13 4.31 -10.16
C ALA A 107 7.88 3.80 -8.73
N ALA A 108 8.16 2.52 -8.46
CA ALA A 108 8.03 1.94 -7.13
C ALA A 108 8.86 2.66 -6.06
N ASN A 109 10.00 3.28 -6.43
CA ASN A 109 10.87 3.99 -5.50
C ASN A 109 10.08 5.01 -4.66
N TRP A 110 9.28 5.85 -5.30
CA TRP A 110 8.53 6.89 -4.59
C TRP A 110 7.33 6.33 -3.82
N MET A 111 6.60 5.40 -4.41
CA MET A 111 5.43 4.76 -3.80
C MET A 111 5.80 3.91 -2.57
N GLU A 112 6.94 3.20 -2.62
CA GLU A 112 7.46 2.44 -1.49
C GLU A 112 7.91 3.36 -0.35
N ARG A 113 8.55 4.48 -0.64
CA ARG A 113 8.92 5.47 0.36
C ARG A 113 7.70 6.10 1.02
N GLU A 114 6.66 6.43 0.24
CA GLU A 114 5.38 6.91 0.77
C GLU A 114 4.73 5.86 1.68
N THR A 115 4.70 4.61 1.23
CA THR A 115 4.16 3.50 2.03
C THR A 115 4.96 3.26 3.32
N TYR A 116 6.29 3.34 3.26
CA TYR A 116 7.13 3.31 4.45
C TYR A 116 6.78 4.46 5.40
N ASP A 117 6.66 5.67 4.87
CA ASP A 117 6.43 6.89 5.64
C ASP A 117 5.11 6.85 6.42
N PHE A 118 4.05 6.34 5.80
CA PHE A 118 2.71 6.31 6.39
C PHE A 118 2.38 5.05 7.20
N TYR A 119 2.95 3.89 6.84
CA TYR A 119 2.60 2.59 7.44
C TYR A 119 3.76 1.87 8.11
N GLY A 120 5.00 2.28 7.82
CA GLY A 120 6.21 1.65 8.36
C GLY A 120 6.57 0.33 7.72
N VAL A 121 6.18 0.10 6.46
CA VAL A 121 6.58 -1.10 5.70
C VAL A 121 8.05 -0.99 5.31
N ASN A 122 8.86 -1.97 5.69
CA ASN A 122 10.29 -2.01 5.39
C ASN A 122 10.54 -2.73 4.06
N PHE A 123 10.95 -1.99 3.03
CA PHE A 123 11.23 -2.54 1.70
C PHE A 123 12.68 -3.00 1.58
N LEU A 124 12.89 -4.31 1.71
CA LEU A 124 14.21 -4.93 1.65
C LEU A 124 14.86 -4.75 0.26
N GLY A 125 16.05 -4.15 0.25
CA GLY A 125 16.80 -3.86 -0.98
C GLY A 125 16.40 -2.58 -1.69
N HIS A 126 15.55 -1.74 -1.09
CA HIS A 126 15.24 -0.41 -1.60
C HIS A 126 16.49 0.48 -1.58
N PRO A 127 16.78 1.23 -2.66
CA PRO A 127 18.03 2.00 -2.78
C PRO A 127 18.15 3.16 -1.81
N ASN A 128 17.04 3.75 -1.37
CA ASN A 128 17.04 4.92 -0.49
C ASN A 128 15.71 5.04 0.27
N LEU A 129 15.46 4.14 1.23
CA LEU A 129 14.22 4.12 2.02
C LEU A 129 14.27 5.21 3.09
N LYS A 130 13.61 6.35 2.83
CA LYS A 130 13.50 7.51 3.72
C LYS A 130 12.10 8.09 3.64
N ARG A 131 11.67 8.77 4.70
CA ARG A 131 10.43 9.55 4.70
C ARG A 131 10.44 10.59 3.57
N ILE A 132 9.27 10.97 3.06
CA ILE A 132 9.11 11.95 1.99
C ILE A 132 8.04 13.01 2.27
N VAL A 133 7.12 12.74 3.19
CA VAL A 133 5.98 13.61 3.52
C VAL A 133 6.05 14.05 4.98
N ASN A 134 6.29 13.10 5.90
CA ASN A 134 6.33 13.38 7.33
C ASN A 134 7.74 13.77 7.78
N ASP A 135 7.83 14.40 8.95
CA ASP A 135 9.09 14.77 9.58
C ASP A 135 9.93 13.52 9.91
N ASP A 136 11.25 13.60 9.68
CA ASP A 136 12.19 12.52 10.01
C ASP A 136 12.24 12.21 11.51
N ALA A 137 11.93 13.19 12.37
CA ALA A 137 11.85 13.02 13.82
C ALA A 137 10.56 12.33 14.31
N MET A 138 9.61 12.05 13.42
CA MET A 138 8.37 11.38 13.79
C MET A 138 8.63 9.91 14.11
N ASP A 139 8.21 9.44 15.27
CA ASP A 139 8.42 8.08 15.79
C ASP A 139 7.23 7.12 15.57
N TYR A 140 6.20 7.57 14.85
CA TYR A 140 5.01 6.80 14.54
C TYR A 140 4.64 6.87 13.04
N PHE A 141 3.65 6.04 12.64
CA PHE A 141 3.16 5.94 11.26
C PHE A 141 1.69 6.35 11.19
N PRO A 142 1.38 7.56 10.69
CA PRO A 142 0.11 8.24 10.93
C PRO A 142 -1.11 7.59 10.27
N GLN A 143 -0.94 6.75 9.25
CA GLN A 143 -2.08 6.08 8.60
C GLN A 143 -2.42 4.72 9.19
N ARG A 144 -1.70 4.28 10.21
CA ARG A 144 -2.11 3.10 10.98
C ARG A 144 -3.38 3.41 11.74
N LYS A 145 -4.30 2.44 11.84
CA LYS A 145 -5.63 2.62 12.46
C LYS A 145 -5.59 2.94 13.97
N GLU A 146 -4.46 2.73 14.62
CA GLU A 146 -4.23 3.14 16.01
C GLU A 146 -4.12 4.67 16.17
N TYR A 147 -3.93 5.41 15.07
CA TYR A 147 -3.88 6.87 15.05
C TYR A 147 -5.13 7.41 14.31
N PRO A 148 -6.24 7.63 14.99
CA PRO A 148 -7.46 8.17 14.39
C PRO A 148 -7.23 9.61 13.92
N LEU A 149 -7.84 9.96 12.79
CA LEU A 149 -7.75 11.31 12.23
C LEU A 149 -8.35 12.37 13.17
N GLU A 150 -9.43 12.01 13.88
CA GLU A 150 -10.09 12.84 14.87
C GLU A 150 -9.81 12.26 16.26
N ASP A 151 -8.78 12.75 16.93
CA ASP A 151 -8.52 12.46 18.33
C ASP A 151 -9.23 13.49 19.19
N GLN A 152 -10.34 13.08 19.83
CA GLN A 152 -11.12 13.94 20.75
C GLN A 152 -10.33 14.39 21.97
N THR A 153 -9.19 13.74 22.28
CA THR A 153 -8.29 14.14 23.37
C THR A 153 -7.26 15.17 22.93
N ARG A 154 -7.08 15.36 21.62
CA ARG A 154 -6.15 16.32 21.06
C ARG A 154 -6.72 17.73 21.24
N ARG A 155 -6.11 18.49 22.11
CA ARG A 155 -6.34 19.93 22.17
C ARG A 155 -5.70 20.55 20.94
N ASP A 156 -6.51 21.15 20.07
CA ASP A 156 -5.98 21.99 19.01
C ASP A 156 -5.06 23.03 19.65
N LYS A 157 -3.87 23.17 19.09
CA LYS A 157 -2.98 24.27 19.48
C LYS A 157 -3.75 25.56 19.21
N ASP A 158 -3.74 26.47 20.19
CA ASP A 158 -4.31 27.81 20.00
C ASP A 158 -3.59 28.46 18.81
N ASP A 159 -4.30 28.56 17.70
CA ASP A 159 -3.81 29.16 16.46
C ASP A 159 -3.96 30.71 16.54
N GLU A 160 -3.37 31.29 17.58
CA GLU A 160 -3.39 32.76 17.78
C GLU A 160 -2.85 33.50 16.56
N MET A 161 -1.86 32.89 15.86
CA MET A 161 -1.25 33.47 14.67
C MET A 161 -2.24 33.63 13.49
N PHE A 162 -3.30 32.82 13.45
CA PHE A 162 -4.34 32.88 12.42
C PHE A 162 -5.68 33.48 12.95
N GLY A 163 -5.65 34.15 14.09
CA GLY A 163 -6.85 34.81 14.68
C GLY A 163 -7.88 33.80 15.21
N ARG A 164 -7.56 32.53 15.34
CA ARG A 164 -8.40 31.52 15.98
C ARG A 164 -8.05 31.41 17.46
N GLY A 165 -8.17 32.50 18.19
CA GLY A 165 -8.03 32.51 19.63
C GLY A 165 -9.05 31.60 20.28
N GLY A 166 -8.57 30.78 21.23
CA GLY A 166 -9.25 29.63 21.78
C GLY A 166 -10.71 29.89 22.20
N THR A 167 -11.47 28.85 22.11
CA THR A 167 -12.88 28.67 22.43
C THR A 167 -13.32 29.15 23.83
N LYS A 168 -12.39 29.72 24.63
CA LYS A 168 -12.68 30.28 25.95
C LYS A 168 -13.43 31.62 25.94
N ALA A 169 -13.43 32.34 24.81
CA ALA A 169 -14.10 33.64 24.73
C ALA A 169 -15.61 33.53 24.53
N PHE A 170 -16.16 32.44 24.02
CA PHE A 170 -17.60 32.30 23.74
C PHE A 170 -18.46 31.81 24.92
N LEU A 171 -17.86 31.19 25.94
CA LEU A 171 -18.61 30.66 27.09
C LEU A 171 -18.81 31.64 28.25
N ASN A 172 -18.21 32.82 28.21
CA ASN A 172 -18.35 33.84 29.28
C ASN A 172 -19.27 35.01 28.88
N THR A 173 -20.06 34.88 27.80
CA THR A 173 -21.00 35.93 27.34
C THR A 173 -22.45 35.44 27.20
N LEU A 174 -22.84 34.40 27.95
CA LEU A 174 -24.24 34.00 28.14
C LEU A 174 -24.61 34.00 29.61
#